data_8f73a90c6bffa288323953c71bf3b51e
#
_entry.id   8f73a90c6bffa288323953c71bf3b51e
#
_cell.length_a   1.000
_cell.length_b   1.000
_cell.length_c   1.000
_cell.angle_alpha   90.00
_cell.angle_beta   90.00
_cell.angle_gamma   90.00
#
_symmetry.space_group_name_H-M   'P 1'
#
loop_
_entity.id
_entity.type
_entity.pdbx_description
1 polymer ?
#
loop_
_entity_poly.entity_id
_entity_poly.type
_entity_poly.pdbx_seq_one_letter_code
_entity_poly.pdbx_strand_id
1 'polypeptide(L)'
;MSLEHVLQLEHITMQFGGVVAVNDLSLEVNKGEIVALIGPNGAGKTTAFNCITGVYEPTNGRISFLDQPMVENFPKGKMQKLYAGENKGKYTHTLNPTPDKITQLGIARTFQNIRLFSKLSVLDNVLIAKHMRAKQNVFSATFRLNAAEEKRMREESLALLEEQNLLHLKDEVAGSLPYGLQRHLEIARALA
;
A
#
# COMPACT_ATOMS: atom_id res chain seq x y z
N MET A 1 12.68 2.76 22.13
CA MET A 1 11.53 3.63 21.85
C MET A 1 10.50 2.75 21.16
N SER A 2 9.33 2.56 21.76
CA SER A 2 8.21 1.90 21.06
C SER A 2 7.75 2.85 19.96
N LEU A 3 7.75 2.42 18.70
CA LEU A 3 7.13 3.17 17.60
C LEU A 3 5.64 3.32 17.96
N GLU A 4 5.22 4.54 18.23
CA GLU A 4 3.85 4.84 18.65
C GLU A 4 2.94 4.97 17.43
N HIS A 5 3.44 5.60 16.37
CA HIS A 5 2.70 5.83 15.13
C HIS A 5 3.20 4.91 14.02
N VAL A 6 2.27 4.16 13.43
CA VAL A 6 2.55 3.33 12.24
C VAL A 6 2.43 4.15 10.97
N LEU A 7 1.39 4.99 10.88
CA LEU A 7 1.17 5.89 9.75
C LEU A 7 0.74 7.26 10.28
N GLN A 8 1.35 8.32 9.76
CA GLN A 8 0.99 9.69 10.10
C GLN A 8 0.86 10.52 8.83
N LEU A 9 -0.25 11.22 8.69
CA LEU A 9 -0.49 12.22 7.66
C LEU A 9 -0.50 13.60 8.31
N GLU A 10 0.29 14.52 7.76
CA GLU A 10 0.39 15.90 8.25
C GLU A 10 0.01 16.86 7.11
N HIS A 11 -1.14 17.53 7.27
CA HIS A 11 -1.60 18.60 6.38
C HIS A 11 -1.62 18.22 4.89
N ILE A 12 -2.06 16.99 4.57
CA ILE A 12 -2.13 16.51 3.20
C ILE A 12 -3.20 17.30 2.43
N THR A 13 -2.75 17.95 1.38
CA THR A 13 -3.62 18.59 0.39
C THR A 13 -3.36 18.00 -0.99
N MET A 14 -4.42 17.67 -1.70
CA MET A 14 -4.34 17.20 -3.10
C MET A 14 -5.28 18.02 -3.97
N GLN A 15 -4.69 18.69 -4.95
CA GLN A 15 -5.40 19.55 -5.89
C GLN A 15 -5.21 19.04 -7.33
N PHE A 16 -6.29 18.98 -8.07
CA PHE A 16 -6.31 18.68 -9.50
C PHE A 16 -6.78 19.93 -10.27
N GLY A 17 -5.86 20.65 -10.89
CA GLY A 17 -6.18 21.91 -11.53
C GLY A 17 -6.84 22.90 -10.56
N GLY A 18 -8.11 23.26 -10.81
CA GLY A 18 -8.86 24.17 -9.92
C GLY A 18 -9.61 23.49 -8.77
N VAL A 19 -9.60 22.15 -8.68
CA VAL A 19 -10.38 21.40 -7.69
C VAL A 19 -9.47 20.87 -6.59
N VAL A 20 -9.74 21.24 -5.34
CA VAL A 20 -9.10 20.69 -4.16
C VAL A 20 -9.88 19.44 -3.74
N ALA A 21 -9.33 18.26 -3.98
CA ALA A 21 -9.97 16.98 -3.69
C ALA A 21 -9.75 16.51 -2.23
N VAL A 22 -8.61 16.86 -1.65
CA VAL A 22 -8.29 16.69 -0.22
C VAL A 22 -7.72 18.01 0.25
N ASN A 23 -8.23 18.53 1.34
CA ASN A 23 -7.82 19.82 1.88
C ASN A 23 -7.39 19.66 3.34
N ASP A 24 -6.09 19.85 3.59
CA ASP A 24 -5.50 19.92 4.93
C ASP A 24 -5.86 18.71 5.82
N LEU A 25 -5.76 17.50 5.29
CA LEU A 25 -6.04 16.26 6.01
C LEU A 25 -4.87 15.88 6.90
N SER A 26 -5.13 15.78 8.20
CA SER A 26 -4.21 15.20 9.17
C SER A 26 -4.88 14.02 9.88
N LEU A 27 -4.15 12.91 10.00
CA LEU A 27 -4.59 11.72 10.74
C LEU A 27 -3.39 10.88 11.17
N GLU A 28 -3.60 10.07 12.19
CA GLU A 28 -2.61 9.13 12.74
C GLU A 28 -3.23 7.74 12.84
N VAL A 29 -2.39 6.73 12.65
CA VAL A 29 -2.73 5.33 12.87
C VAL A 29 -1.67 4.72 13.77
N ASN A 30 -2.08 4.23 14.93
CA ASN A 30 -1.20 3.60 15.89
C ASN A 30 -1.10 2.08 15.68
N LYS A 31 -0.11 1.47 16.27
CA LYS A 31 0.07 0.01 16.19
C LYS A 31 -1.15 -0.73 16.76
N GLY A 32 -1.72 -1.64 15.97
CA GLY A 32 -2.90 -2.41 16.35
C GLY A 32 -4.23 -1.65 16.25
N GLU A 33 -4.22 -0.42 15.74
CA GLU A 33 -5.40 0.40 15.58
C GLU A 33 -6.04 0.17 14.20
N ILE A 34 -7.37 0.29 14.15
CA ILE A 34 -8.15 0.34 12.90
C ILE A 34 -8.77 1.73 12.80
N VAL A 35 -8.32 2.49 11.81
CA VAL A 35 -8.84 3.83 11.52
C VAL A 35 -9.75 3.79 10.30
N ALA A 36 -10.94 4.39 10.40
CA ALA A 36 -11.91 4.47 9.32
C ALA A 36 -12.05 5.91 8.80
N LEU A 37 -11.86 6.09 7.50
CA LEU A 37 -12.12 7.36 6.82
C LEU A 37 -13.54 7.34 6.25
N ILE A 38 -14.46 8.09 6.86
CA ILE A 38 -15.89 8.11 6.54
C ILE A 38 -16.24 9.42 5.83
N GLY A 39 -17.15 9.34 4.87
CA GLY A 39 -17.66 10.51 4.15
C GLY A 39 -18.46 10.13 2.90
N PRO A 40 -19.21 11.05 2.29
CA PRO A 40 -19.99 10.81 1.09
C PRO A 40 -19.11 10.48 -0.12
N ASN A 41 -19.74 10.04 -1.22
CA ASN A 41 -19.03 9.87 -2.49
C ASN A 41 -18.52 11.24 -2.98
N GLY A 42 -17.28 11.26 -3.47
CA GLY A 42 -16.61 12.50 -3.86
C GLY A 42 -15.90 13.26 -2.72
N ALA A 43 -15.99 12.83 -1.47
CA ALA A 43 -15.32 13.49 -0.32
C ALA A 43 -13.78 13.30 -0.28
N GLY A 44 -13.15 12.83 -1.35
CA GLY A 44 -11.69 12.72 -1.43
C GLY A 44 -11.08 11.46 -0.78
N LYS A 45 -11.87 10.53 -0.21
CA LYS A 45 -11.36 9.31 0.47
C LYS A 45 -10.37 8.52 -0.39
N THR A 46 -10.76 8.18 -1.61
CA THR A 46 -9.90 7.45 -2.56
C THR A 46 -8.65 8.26 -2.92
N THR A 47 -8.77 9.57 -3.01
CA THR A 47 -7.64 10.47 -3.28
C THR A 47 -6.65 10.45 -2.12
N ALA A 48 -7.11 10.49 -0.87
CA ALA A 48 -6.24 10.35 0.31
C ALA A 48 -5.49 9.00 0.30
N PHE A 49 -6.18 7.88 0.05
CA PHE A 49 -5.54 6.58 -0.11
C PHE A 49 -4.54 6.53 -1.27
N ASN A 50 -4.83 7.21 -2.38
CA ASN A 50 -3.90 7.31 -3.51
C ASN A 50 -2.63 8.10 -3.16
N CYS A 51 -2.72 9.11 -2.29
CA CYS A 51 -1.55 9.82 -1.77
C CYS A 51 -0.72 8.90 -0.85
N ILE A 52 -1.37 8.17 0.07
CA ILE A 52 -0.69 7.23 0.98
C ILE A 52 0.06 6.15 0.21
N THR A 53 -0.52 5.65 -0.88
CA THR A 53 0.04 4.54 -1.67
C THR A 53 0.89 4.98 -2.86
N GLY A 54 1.25 6.27 -2.95
CA GLY A 54 2.16 6.80 -3.99
C GLY A 54 1.58 6.84 -5.39
N VAL A 55 0.28 6.62 -5.56
CA VAL A 55 -0.40 6.76 -6.86
C VAL A 55 -0.52 8.23 -7.24
N TYR A 56 -0.73 9.10 -6.25
CA TYR A 56 -0.72 10.55 -6.42
C TYR A 56 0.34 11.18 -5.52
N GLU A 57 1.09 12.10 -6.09
CA GLU A 57 1.95 13.00 -5.33
C GLU A 57 1.06 14.08 -4.70
N PRO A 58 1.01 14.20 -3.36
CA PRO A 58 0.23 15.26 -2.72
C PRO A 58 0.77 16.63 -3.14
N THR A 59 -0.12 17.58 -3.29
CA THR A 59 0.27 18.96 -3.63
C THR A 59 0.94 19.64 -2.44
N ASN A 60 0.63 19.21 -1.22
CA ASN A 60 1.26 19.67 0.01
C ASN A 60 1.15 18.62 1.12
N GLY A 61 2.06 18.66 2.07
CA GLY A 61 2.06 17.91 3.30
C GLY A 61 3.09 16.79 3.36
N ARG A 62 3.03 16.02 4.45
CA ARG A 62 3.95 14.92 4.73
C ARG A 62 3.15 13.66 5.07
N ILE A 63 3.66 12.52 4.63
CA ILE A 63 3.22 11.19 5.08
C ILE A 63 4.45 10.47 5.64
N SER A 64 4.36 10.04 6.89
CA SER A 64 5.39 9.26 7.57
C SER A 64 4.88 7.85 7.81
N PHE A 65 5.77 6.86 7.66
CA PHE A 65 5.51 5.45 7.96
C PHE A 65 6.59 4.94 8.90
N LEU A 66 6.21 4.38 10.05
CA LEU A 66 7.11 3.96 11.13
C LEU A 66 8.09 5.08 11.52
N ASP A 67 7.54 6.29 11.74
CA ASP A 67 8.26 7.52 12.07
C ASP A 67 9.28 7.99 11.01
N GLN A 68 9.28 7.38 9.82
CA GLN A 68 10.16 7.79 8.71
C GLN A 68 9.35 8.55 7.65
N PRO A 69 9.80 9.73 7.22
CA PRO A 69 9.16 10.44 6.12
C PRO A 69 9.16 9.58 4.85
N MET A 70 7.97 9.33 4.31
CA MET A 70 7.78 8.53 3.11
C MET A 70 7.42 9.40 1.91
N VAL A 71 6.53 10.36 2.13
CA VAL A 71 6.11 11.32 1.11
C VAL A 71 6.18 12.72 1.71
N GLU A 72 6.81 13.64 1.02
CA GLU A 72 6.86 15.06 1.39
C GLU A 72 6.73 15.92 0.14
N ASN A 73 5.89 16.92 0.23
CA ASN A 73 5.82 17.98 -0.77
C ASN A 73 5.47 19.31 -0.12
N PHE A 74 6.21 20.35 -0.48
CA PHE A 74 5.92 21.70 -0.07
C PHE A 74 6.01 22.61 -1.30
N PRO A 75 4.88 23.12 -1.80
CA PRO A 75 4.86 23.91 -3.02
C PRO A 75 5.51 25.27 -2.82
N LYS A 76 6.19 25.74 -3.86
CA LYS A 76 6.76 27.08 -3.94
C LYS A 76 5.88 27.99 -4.78
N GLY A 77 5.90 29.31 -4.50
CA GLY A 77 5.27 30.32 -5.35
C GLY A 77 3.79 30.62 -5.04
N LYS A 78 3.00 30.92 -6.08
CA LYS A 78 1.63 31.49 -5.94
C LYS A 78 0.63 30.56 -5.23
N MET A 79 0.89 29.27 -5.20
CA MET A 79 -0.01 28.29 -4.54
C MET A 79 0.11 28.28 -3.01
N GLN A 80 1.00 29.08 -2.43
CA GLN A 80 1.20 29.16 -0.99
C GLN A 80 -0.06 29.54 -0.20
N LYS A 81 -1.07 30.20 -0.80
CA LYS A 81 -2.31 30.55 -0.12
C LYS A 81 -3.15 29.34 0.28
N LEU A 82 -3.11 28.26 -0.49
CA LEU A 82 -3.82 27.00 -0.18
C LEU A 82 -3.07 26.18 0.89
N TYR A 83 -1.80 26.51 1.10
CA TYR A 83 -0.87 25.77 1.97
C TYR A 83 -0.35 26.64 3.11
N ALA A 84 -1.03 27.76 3.41
CA ALA A 84 -0.73 28.63 4.54
C ALA A 84 -1.19 27.93 5.81
N GLY A 85 -0.32 27.23 6.48
CA GLY A 85 -0.56 26.58 7.74
C GLY A 85 0.74 26.50 8.54
N GLU A 86 0.72 25.77 9.63
CA GLU A 86 1.88 25.56 10.52
C GLU A 86 3.08 24.93 9.80
N ASN A 87 2.85 24.26 8.67
CA ASN A 87 3.90 23.59 7.90
C ASN A 87 4.57 24.48 6.84
N LYS A 88 4.17 25.73 6.72
CA LYS A 88 4.80 26.66 5.78
C LYS A 88 6.30 26.73 6.01
N GLY A 89 7.09 26.32 5.01
CA GLY A 89 8.55 26.35 5.07
C GLY A 89 9.20 25.18 5.83
N LYS A 90 8.43 24.23 6.38
CA LYS A 90 9.00 23.06 7.06
C LYS A 90 9.53 22.01 6.08
N TYR A 91 8.90 21.86 4.92
CA TYR A 91 9.31 20.90 3.88
C TYR A 91 9.87 21.67 2.69
N THR A 92 11.10 21.39 2.33
CA THR A 92 11.84 22.13 1.27
C THR A 92 12.17 21.28 0.06
N HIS A 93 11.86 19.98 0.10
CA HIS A 93 12.13 19.03 -0.97
C HIS A 93 10.88 18.17 -1.24
N THR A 94 10.86 17.55 -2.40
CA THR A 94 9.83 16.56 -2.73
C THR A 94 10.40 15.16 -2.53
N LEU A 95 9.68 14.34 -1.75
CA LEU A 95 9.93 12.92 -1.62
C LEU A 95 8.65 12.19 -2.05
N ASN A 96 8.74 11.41 -3.12
CA ASN A 96 7.57 10.71 -3.68
C ASN A 96 7.99 9.35 -4.24
N PRO A 97 8.05 8.31 -3.40
CA PRO A 97 8.38 6.96 -3.83
C PRO A 97 7.26 6.38 -4.71
N THR A 98 7.65 5.50 -5.62
CA THR A 98 6.70 4.76 -6.46
C THR A 98 5.89 3.76 -5.63
N PRO A 99 4.66 3.36 -6.07
CA PRO A 99 3.81 2.43 -5.31
C PRO A 99 4.48 1.09 -4.96
N ASP A 100 5.35 0.57 -5.81
CA ASP A 100 6.13 -0.63 -5.54
C ASP A 100 7.09 -0.46 -4.36
N LYS A 101 7.77 0.68 -4.25
CA LYS A 101 8.62 1.00 -3.10
C LYS A 101 7.82 1.13 -1.82
N ILE A 102 6.65 1.75 -1.87
CA ILE A 102 5.74 1.86 -0.72
C ILE A 102 5.28 0.47 -0.26
N THR A 103 4.97 -0.42 -1.20
CA THR A 103 4.62 -1.80 -0.88
C THR A 103 5.79 -2.55 -0.24
N GLN A 104 7.02 -2.33 -0.70
CA GLN A 104 8.23 -2.90 -0.09
C GLN A 104 8.48 -2.42 1.34
N LEU A 105 8.03 -1.20 1.71
CA LEU A 105 8.07 -0.70 3.08
C LEU A 105 7.10 -1.43 4.02
N GLY A 106 6.08 -2.12 3.47
CA GLY A 106 5.10 -2.89 4.22
C GLY A 106 3.67 -2.32 4.17
N ILE A 107 3.39 -1.32 3.32
CA ILE A 107 2.03 -0.80 3.12
C ILE A 107 1.40 -1.53 1.94
N ALA A 108 0.45 -2.40 2.21
CA ALA A 108 -0.35 -3.06 1.19
C ALA A 108 -1.72 -2.39 1.03
N ARG A 109 -2.30 -2.48 -0.16
CA ARG A 109 -3.63 -1.95 -0.46
C ARG A 109 -4.46 -2.99 -1.20
N THR A 110 -5.70 -3.17 -0.73
CA THR A 110 -6.75 -3.82 -1.52
C THR A 110 -7.47 -2.77 -2.37
N PHE A 111 -7.86 -3.15 -3.58
CA PHE A 111 -8.55 -2.24 -4.50
C PHE A 111 -10.07 -2.42 -4.45
N GLN A 112 -10.82 -1.38 -4.80
CA GLN A 112 -12.27 -1.45 -4.91
C GLN A 112 -12.71 -2.51 -5.94
N ASN A 113 -12.00 -2.58 -7.07
CA ASN A 113 -12.14 -3.64 -8.06
C ASN A 113 -11.05 -4.68 -7.83
N ILE A 114 -11.43 -5.94 -7.73
CA ILE A 114 -10.53 -7.06 -7.51
C ILE A 114 -9.51 -7.13 -8.65
N ARG A 115 -8.22 -7.17 -8.30
CA ARG A 115 -7.11 -7.27 -9.25
C ARG A 115 -6.30 -8.53 -9.00
N LEU A 116 -6.86 -9.67 -9.38
CA LEU A 116 -6.17 -10.96 -9.35
C LEU A 116 -5.60 -11.32 -10.71
N PHE A 117 -4.60 -12.17 -10.70
CA PHE A 117 -4.16 -12.89 -11.91
C PHE A 117 -5.17 -14.01 -12.18
N SER A 118 -6.25 -13.69 -12.88
CA SER A 118 -7.44 -14.53 -13.02
C SER A 118 -7.18 -15.87 -13.70
N LYS A 119 -6.09 -16.00 -14.47
CA LYS A 119 -5.69 -17.24 -15.18
C LYS A 119 -4.74 -18.11 -14.38
N LEU A 120 -4.24 -17.63 -13.25
CA LEU A 120 -3.33 -18.36 -12.38
C LEU A 120 -4.09 -19.04 -11.24
N SER A 121 -3.45 -20.01 -10.60
CA SER A 121 -4.01 -20.67 -9.42
C SER A 121 -4.12 -19.71 -8.23
N VAL A 122 -4.94 -20.08 -7.25
CA VAL A 122 -5.06 -19.38 -5.96
C VAL A 122 -3.69 -19.28 -5.29
N LEU A 123 -2.93 -20.36 -5.26
CA LEU A 123 -1.59 -20.37 -4.66
C LEU A 123 -0.61 -19.49 -5.43
N ASP A 124 -0.60 -19.53 -6.77
CA ASP A 124 0.32 -18.72 -7.56
C ASP A 124 0.09 -17.22 -7.37
N ASN A 125 -1.18 -16.80 -7.19
CA ASN A 125 -1.50 -15.40 -6.87
C ASN A 125 -0.81 -14.92 -5.59
N VAL A 126 -0.70 -15.75 -4.56
CA VAL A 126 -0.02 -15.42 -3.29
C VAL A 126 1.49 -15.50 -3.45
N LEU A 127 2.00 -16.53 -4.13
CA LEU A 127 3.44 -16.72 -4.37
C LEU A 127 4.05 -15.53 -5.13
N ILE A 128 3.36 -14.98 -6.14
CA ILE A 128 3.85 -13.81 -6.89
C ILE A 128 4.07 -12.62 -5.95
N ALA A 129 3.19 -12.40 -4.97
CA ALA A 129 3.37 -11.30 -4.00
C ALA A 129 4.59 -11.54 -3.10
N LYS A 130 4.84 -12.78 -2.68
CA LYS A 130 6.05 -13.16 -1.91
C LYS A 130 7.35 -12.88 -2.67
N HIS A 131 7.36 -13.11 -3.99
CA HIS A 131 8.56 -12.85 -4.81
C HIS A 131 9.01 -11.39 -4.81
N MET A 132 8.14 -10.43 -4.54
CA MET A 132 8.53 -9.01 -4.39
C MET A 132 9.46 -8.77 -3.20
N ARG A 133 9.40 -9.62 -2.18
CA ARG A 133 10.24 -9.54 -0.96
C ARG A 133 11.47 -10.46 -1.04
N ALA A 134 11.52 -11.35 -2.02
CA ALA A 134 12.63 -12.28 -2.17
C ALA A 134 13.91 -11.52 -2.60
N LYS A 135 14.99 -11.70 -1.86
CA LYS A 135 16.32 -11.16 -2.18
C LYS A 135 17.00 -12.05 -3.23
N GLN A 136 16.43 -12.15 -4.41
CA GLN A 136 17.01 -12.99 -5.47
C GLN A 136 17.95 -12.17 -6.36
N ASN A 137 19.22 -12.59 -6.43
CA ASN A 137 20.16 -12.14 -7.44
C ASN A 137 20.12 -13.11 -8.64
N VAL A 138 20.31 -12.59 -9.85
CA VAL A 138 20.32 -13.37 -11.11
C VAL A 138 21.26 -14.59 -11.02
N PHE A 139 22.36 -14.49 -10.31
CA PHE A 139 23.31 -15.57 -10.05
C PHE A 139 22.73 -16.70 -9.19
N SER A 140 21.98 -16.39 -8.13
CA SER A 140 21.39 -17.40 -7.23
C SER A 140 20.25 -18.17 -7.92
N ALA A 141 19.49 -17.51 -8.78
CA ALA A 141 18.44 -18.13 -9.57
C ALA A 141 18.99 -19.15 -10.57
N THR A 142 20.14 -18.84 -11.20
CA THR A 142 20.77 -19.73 -12.20
C THR A 142 21.31 -21.03 -11.60
N PHE A 143 21.74 -21.00 -10.34
CA PHE A 143 22.37 -22.17 -9.68
C PHE A 143 21.43 -22.95 -8.75
N ARG A 144 20.11 -22.70 -8.75
CA ARG A 144 19.11 -23.35 -7.86
C ARG A 144 19.48 -23.32 -6.36
N LEU A 145 20.23 -22.32 -5.94
CA LEU A 145 20.65 -22.16 -4.53
C LEU A 145 19.52 -21.72 -3.61
N ASN A 146 18.32 -21.46 -4.16
CA ASN A 146 17.18 -20.90 -3.44
C ASN A 146 16.08 -21.90 -3.07
N ALA A 147 16.33 -23.22 -3.18
CA ALA A 147 15.29 -24.22 -2.87
C ALA A 147 14.71 -24.09 -1.44
N ALA A 148 15.53 -23.70 -0.47
CA ALA A 148 15.07 -23.48 0.90
C ALA A 148 14.18 -22.22 1.02
N GLU A 149 14.51 -21.16 0.28
CA GLU A 149 13.71 -19.92 0.25
C GLU A 149 12.39 -20.14 -0.48
N GLU A 150 12.40 -20.83 -1.62
CA GLU A 150 11.19 -21.22 -2.35
C GLU A 150 10.26 -22.08 -1.49
N LYS A 151 10.83 -23.06 -0.76
CA LYS A 151 10.07 -23.89 0.17
C LYS A 151 9.43 -23.04 1.26
N ARG A 152 10.19 -22.14 1.88
CA ARG A 152 9.68 -21.24 2.91
C ARG A 152 8.55 -20.35 2.37
N MET A 153 8.76 -19.70 1.21
CA MET A 153 7.73 -18.87 0.60
C MET A 153 6.44 -19.65 0.32
N ARG A 154 6.58 -20.90 -0.12
CA ARG A 154 5.43 -21.80 -0.36
C ARG A 154 4.71 -22.15 0.93
N GLU A 155 5.43 -22.50 2.00
CA GLU A 155 4.86 -22.82 3.32
C GLU A 155 4.13 -21.60 3.91
N GLU A 156 4.74 -20.42 3.88
CA GLU A 156 4.12 -19.18 4.32
C GLU A 156 2.88 -18.81 3.48
N SER A 157 2.91 -19.07 2.16
CA SER A 157 1.74 -18.82 1.29
C SER A 157 0.60 -19.77 1.61
N LEU A 158 0.88 -21.04 1.90
CA LEU A 158 -0.14 -22.00 2.31
C LEU A 158 -0.76 -21.64 3.65
N ALA A 159 0.04 -21.16 4.61
CA ALA A 159 -0.47 -20.67 5.90
C ALA A 159 -1.42 -19.46 5.72
N LEU A 160 -1.07 -18.49 4.86
CA LEU A 160 -1.96 -17.36 4.53
C LEU A 160 -3.27 -17.82 3.88
N LEU A 161 -3.21 -18.82 3.00
CA LEU A 161 -4.43 -19.39 2.39
C LEU A 161 -5.27 -20.13 3.43
N GLU A 162 -4.68 -20.77 4.42
CA GLU A 162 -5.40 -21.41 5.53
C GLU A 162 -6.12 -20.37 6.40
N GLU A 163 -5.43 -19.29 6.79
CA GLU A 163 -6.03 -18.16 7.53
C GLU A 163 -7.23 -17.54 6.81
N GLN A 164 -7.20 -17.52 5.48
CA GLN A 164 -8.29 -16.98 4.65
C GLN A 164 -9.31 -18.05 4.23
N ASN A 165 -9.22 -19.28 4.76
CA ASN A 165 -10.08 -20.43 4.41
C ASN A 165 -10.06 -20.78 2.90
N LEU A 166 -8.92 -20.61 2.25
CA LEU A 166 -8.72 -20.87 0.81
C LEU A 166 -7.80 -22.05 0.52
N LEU A 167 -7.23 -22.72 1.54
CA LEU A 167 -6.23 -23.78 1.35
C LEU A 167 -6.76 -24.94 0.49
N HIS A 168 -8.03 -25.32 0.67
CA HIS A 168 -8.68 -26.39 -0.10
C HIS A 168 -8.89 -26.05 -1.58
N LEU A 169 -8.76 -24.76 -1.96
CA LEU A 169 -8.90 -24.25 -3.32
C LEU A 169 -7.56 -23.82 -3.93
N LYS A 170 -6.44 -24.15 -3.30
CA LYS A 170 -5.09 -23.66 -3.66
C LYS A 170 -4.71 -23.87 -5.13
N ASP A 171 -5.18 -24.97 -5.73
CA ASP A 171 -4.89 -25.35 -7.11
C ASP A 171 -5.96 -24.89 -8.11
N GLU A 172 -7.07 -24.31 -7.63
CA GLU A 172 -8.14 -23.78 -8.48
C GLU A 172 -7.71 -22.48 -9.17
N VAL A 173 -8.29 -22.22 -10.33
CA VAL A 173 -8.05 -20.98 -11.08
C VAL A 173 -8.72 -19.81 -10.36
N ALA A 174 -7.97 -18.76 -10.03
CA ALA A 174 -8.48 -17.62 -9.24
C ALA A 174 -9.70 -16.94 -9.86
N GLY A 175 -9.79 -16.89 -11.20
CA GLY A 175 -10.93 -16.29 -11.90
C GLY A 175 -12.22 -17.09 -11.83
N SER A 176 -12.17 -18.39 -11.49
CA SER A 176 -13.36 -19.25 -11.34
C SER A 176 -14.00 -19.14 -9.96
N LEU A 177 -13.33 -18.53 -8.98
CA LEU A 177 -13.84 -18.39 -7.64
C LEU A 177 -15.05 -17.46 -7.58
N PRO A 178 -16.02 -17.71 -6.69
CA PRO A 178 -17.05 -16.75 -6.33
C PRO A 178 -16.43 -15.43 -5.84
N TYR A 179 -17.12 -14.30 -6.08
CA TYR A 179 -16.61 -12.95 -5.74
C TYR A 179 -16.11 -12.81 -4.29
N GLY A 180 -16.84 -13.38 -3.31
CA GLY A 180 -16.41 -13.36 -1.90
C GLY A 180 -15.05 -14.02 -1.68
N LEU A 181 -14.81 -15.19 -2.29
CA LEU A 181 -13.54 -15.91 -2.18
C LEU A 181 -12.41 -15.20 -2.95
N GLN A 182 -12.72 -14.51 -4.06
CA GLN A 182 -11.75 -13.65 -4.72
C GLN A 182 -11.30 -12.50 -3.81
N ARG A 183 -12.18 -11.93 -2.97
CA ARG A 183 -11.83 -10.93 -1.96
C ARG A 183 -10.92 -11.49 -0.88
N HIS A 184 -11.19 -12.69 -0.38
CA HIS A 184 -10.30 -13.37 0.56
C HIS A 184 -8.91 -13.60 -0.05
N LEU A 185 -8.86 -13.99 -1.33
CA LEU A 185 -7.59 -14.16 -2.04
C LEU A 185 -6.82 -12.83 -2.22
N GLU A 186 -7.53 -11.74 -2.49
CA GLU A 186 -6.93 -10.40 -2.55
C GLU A 186 -6.31 -10.00 -1.21
N ILE A 187 -6.97 -10.31 -0.08
CA ILE A 187 -6.44 -10.09 1.26
C ILE A 187 -5.20 -10.94 1.50
N ALA A 188 -5.26 -12.26 1.21
CA ALA A 188 -4.11 -13.16 1.34
C ALA A 188 -2.90 -12.64 0.56
N ARG A 189 -3.14 -12.13 -0.65
CA ARG A 189 -2.10 -11.54 -1.50
C ARG A 189 -1.53 -10.23 -0.97
N ALA A 190 -2.34 -9.42 -0.30
CA ALA A 190 -1.89 -8.18 0.33
C ALA A 190 -1.06 -8.43 1.60
N LEU A 191 -1.32 -9.54 2.31
CA LEU A 191 -0.57 -9.96 3.49
C LEU A 191 0.75 -10.67 3.15
N ALA A 192 0.87 -11.22 1.95
CA ALA A 192 2.05 -11.93 1.46
C ALA A 192 3.25 -11.00 1.23
#